data_27085970aa4803f47e934d479a1722f9
#
_entry.id   27085970aa4803f47e934d479a1722f9
#
_cell.length_a   1.000
_cell.length_b   1.000
_cell.length_c   1.000
_cell.angle_alpha   90.00
_cell.angle_beta   90.00
_cell.angle_gamma   90.00
#
_symmetry.space_group_name_H-M   'P 1'
#
loop_
_entity.id
_entity.type
_entity.pdbx_description
1 polymer ?
#
loop_
_entity_poly.entity_id
_entity_poly.type
_entity_poly.pdbx_seq_one_letter_code
_entity_poly.pdbx_strand_id
1 'polypeptide(L)'
;MRLVIPLIAGIILSDTIGNTRIKVSLLCALALAAVITTFTTFIFGGRLSRMFGFSLSLSFFIAGMFMYTIFQKRVHVDWPDEARTHAAVLSDYPYERERSYRLELSLFDSVSADIYLYVPKDSAVKALVPGNVILFNGRIESPRSEDGSDFDYARYLYRHGISGSLWVPSDNWRKLDMNVGGFHTRTLVFRRKLLEKYREWGLTGNALAVTAAVSLGSKREIDSGLREVWSTTGASHVLAVSGLHVGIMCAFLYFLLPAALFRRRTMWVRELTVLGIMWAYALLIGLPLSITRSLIMFSMLAFCRVTGRDSQPVNTLSFAALAILTASPESLFDISFQLSFCAVLAIVLFEPGIERLFTPRSAVGRYVWGIIAVSLAAQLGTAPIVMFSFSNFSTYFLLTNIIVIPIMFVVVCLSMVLLMTCWQPAVRGCVVWLLTGLVNLVNGALERIALLPHSSLTVHIDNAWQVWMAYAVIILVSLWLKERRTHRLVQALFCIALSLLASTLQNFAVLT
;
A
#
# COMPACT_ATOMS: atom_id res chain seq x y z
N MET A 1 -13.10 14.38 -4.11
CA MET A 1 -13.45 13.39 -5.14
C MET A 1 -13.49 13.96 -6.56
N ARG A 2 -14.11 15.11 -6.82
CA ARG A 2 -14.26 15.68 -8.19
C ARG A 2 -12.96 15.88 -8.97
N LEU A 3 -11.82 16.07 -8.30
CA LEU A 3 -10.51 16.27 -8.93
C LEU A 3 -9.71 14.96 -9.04
N VAL A 4 -9.89 14.04 -8.11
CA VAL A 4 -9.16 12.76 -8.09
C VAL A 4 -9.63 11.83 -9.20
N ILE A 5 -10.93 11.76 -9.45
CA ILE A 5 -11.49 10.88 -10.50
C ILE A 5 -10.94 11.22 -11.89
N PRO A 6 -10.94 12.49 -12.34
CA PRO A 6 -10.30 12.84 -13.62
C PRO A 6 -8.79 12.53 -13.65
N LEU A 7 -8.07 12.79 -12.56
CA LEU A 7 -6.64 12.46 -12.48
C LEU A 7 -6.40 10.96 -12.67
N ILE A 8 -7.16 10.11 -11.96
CA ILE A 8 -7.11 8.65 -12.10
C ILE A 8 -7.43 8.23 -13.53
N ALA A 9 -8.48 8.78 -14.12
CA ALA A 9 -8.86 8.46 -15.50
C ALA A 9 -7.75 8.82 -16.50
N GLY A 10 -7.06 9.95 -16.31
CA GLY A 10 -5.91 10.35 -17.13
C GLY A 10 -4.72 9.37 -16.99
N ILE A 11 -4.41 8.93 -15.77
CA ILE A 11 -3.35 7.94 -15.51
C ILE A 11 -3.69 6.61 -16.20
N ILE A 12 -4.92 6.10 -16.04
CA ILE A 12 -5.37 4.84 -16.65
C ILE A 12 -5.30 4.94 -18.18
N LEU A 13 -5.79 6.02 -18.76
CA LEU A 13 -5.75 6.21 -20.21
C LEU A 13 -4.30 6.22 -20.73
N SER A 14 -3.40 6.90 -20.02
CA SER A 14 -1.97 6.89 -20.40
C SER A 14 -1.35 5.49 -20.28
N ASP A 15 -1.76 4.65 -19.33
CA ASP A 15 -1.28 3.27 -19.21
C ASP A 15 -1.79 2.36 -20.35
N THR A 16 -3.01 2.59 -20.83
CA THR A 16 -3.61 1.77 -21.89
C THR A 16 -3.11 2.11 -23.31
N ILE A 17 -2.74 3.38 -23.54
CA ILE A 17 -2.22 3.81 -24.84
C ILE A 17 -0.73 3.42 -24.95
N GLY A 18 -0.37 2.40 -25.75
CA GLY A 18 1.03 1.99 -25.94
C GLY A 18 1.88 2.99 -26.75
N ASN A 19 1.27 3.69 -27.73
CA ASN A 19 1.99 4.53 -28.67
C ASN A 19 2.25 5.94 -28.12
N THR A 20 3.52 6.29 -27.94
CA THR A 20 3.96 7.58 -27.39
C THR A 20 3.54 8.78 -28.27
N ARG A 21 3.54 8.63 -29.61
CA ARG A 21 3.14 9.71 -30.52
C ARG A 21 1.65 10.05 -30.35
N ILE A 22 0.79 9.02 -30.24
CA ILE A 22 -0.64 9.20 -30.00
C ILE A 22 -0.86 9.88 -28.64
N LYS A 23 -0.13 9.49 -27.59
CA LYS A 23 -0.21 10.13 -26.27
C LYS A 23 0.11 11.61 -26.35
N VAL A 24 1.22 11.98 -26.97
CA VAL A 24 1.65 13.38 -27.09
C VAL A 24 0.63 14.20 -27.89
N SER A 25 0.17 13.67 -29.04
CA SER A 25 -0.86 14.37 -29.84
C SER A 25 -2.16 14.59 -29.04
N LEU A 26 -2.61 13.57 -28.30
CA LEU A 26 -3.81 13.67 -27.46
C LEU A 26 -3.61 14.66 -26.31
N LEU A 27 -2.45 14.66 -25.67
CA LEU A 27 -2.11 15.63 -24.62
C LEU A 27 -2.13 17.06 -25.15
N CYS A 28 -1.55 17.32 -26.33
CA CYS A 28 -1.57 18.64 -26.96
C CYS A 28 -3.01 19.10 -27.30
N ALA A 29 -3.83 18.21 -27.88
CA ALA A 29 -5.21 18.52 -28.20
C ALA A 29 -6.06 18.83 -26.96
N LEU A 30 -5.93 18.02 -25.92
CA LEU A 30 -6.64 18.21 -24.65
C LEU A 30 -6.17 19.47 -23.90
N ALA A 31 -4.85 19.76 -23.92
CA ALA A 31 -4.31 20.98 -23.33
C ALA A 31 -4.86 22.23 -24.02
N LEU A 32 -4.92 22.21 -25.36
CA LEU A 32 -5.54 23.30 -26.13
C LEU A 32 -7.03 23.47 -25.78
N ALA A 33 -7.78 22.37 -25.67
CA ALA A 33 -9.17 22.40 -25.25
C ALA A 33 -9.35 22.96 -23.82
N ALA A 34 -8.46 22.60 -22.89
CA ALA A 34 -8.46 23.14 -21.52
C ALA A 34 -8.17 24.64 -21.49
N VAL A 35 -7.22 25.11 -22.28
CA VAL A 35 -6.92 26.55 -22.42
C VAL A 35 -8.11 27.30 -22.99
N ILE A 36 -8.74 26.80 -24.07
CA ILE A 36 -9.92 27.42 -24.69
C ILE A 36 -11.07 27.48 -23.68
N THR A 37 -11.38 26.37 -22.98
CA THR A 37 -12.47 26.34 -21.99
C THR A 37 -12.20 27.25 -20.79
N THR A 38 -10.97 27.36 -20.33
CA THR A 38 -10.60 28.29 -19.26
C THR A 38 -10.72 29.73 -19.71
N PHE A 39 -10.26 30.05 -20.91
CA PHE A 39 -10.31 31.38 -21.48
C PHE A 39 -11.75 31.84 -21.72
N THR A 40 -12.60 30.95 -22.25
CA THR A 40 -14.03 31.24 -22.41
C THR A 40 -14.74 31.48 -21.07
N THR A 41 -14.43 30.70 -20.03
CA THR A 41 -14.99 30.93 -18.69
C THR A 41 -14.51 32.22 -18.06
N PHE A 42 -13.29 32.67 -18.35
CA PHE A 42 -12.75 33.95 -17.89
C PHE A 42 -13.45 35.13 -18.55
N ILE A 43 -13.69 35.07 -19.87
CA ILE A 43 -14.36 36.15 -20.61
C ILE A 43 -15.85 36.30 -20.26
N PHE A 44 -16.57 35.17 -20.20
CA PHE A 44 -18.04 35.18 -20.01
C PHE A 44 -18.47 35.18 -18.54
N GLY A 45 -17.54 35.14 -17.58
CA GLY A 45 -17.79 35.28 -16.15
C GLY A 45 -18.75 34.25 -15.55
N GLY A 46 -19.41 34.61 -14.45
CA GLY A 46 -20.25 33.70 -13.64
C GLY A 46 -21.44 33.01 -14.33
N ARG A 47 -21.79 33.37 -15.58
CA ARG A 47 -22.84 32.70 -16.37
C ARG A 47 -22.43 31.26 -16.78
N LEU A 48 -21.12 30.93 -16.75
CA LEU A 48 -20.56 29.65 -17.19
C LEU A 48 -19.89 28.86 -16.07
N SER A 49 -20.35 28.94 -14.82
CA SER A 49 -19.79 28.25 -13.67
C SER A 49 -19.64 26.72 -13.86
N ARG A 50 -20.53 26.10 -14.66
CA ARG A 50 -20.45 24.68 -15.02
C ARG A 50 -19.24 24.39 -15.92
N MET A 51 -18.90 25.30 -16.84
CA MET A 51 -17.75 25.16 -17.73
C MET A 51 -16.43 25.27 -16.95
N PHE A 52 -16.38 26.10 -15.91
CA PHE A 52 -15.22 26.15 -15.01
C PHE A 52 -14.95 24.80 -14.34
N GLY A 53 -15.99 24.15 -13.81
CA GLY A 53 -15.86 22.81 -13.23
C GLY A 53 -15.38 21.76 -14.23
N PHE A 54 -15.85 21.83 -15.47
CA PHE A 54 -15.40 20.97 -16.57
C PHE A 54 -13.93 21.24 -16.94
N SER A 55 -13.56 22.51 -17.13
CA SER A 55 -12.18 22.91 -17.43
C SER A 55 -11.20 22.44 -16.34
N LEU A 56 -11.58 22.61 -15.07
CA LEU A 56 -10.77 22.12 -13.95
C LEU A 56 -10.63 20.59 -13.97
N SER A 57 -11.70 19.85 -14.21
CA SER A 57 -11.68 18.39 -14.33
C SER A 57 -10.81 17.95 -15.50
N LEU A 58 -10.89 18.61 -16.64
CA LEU A 58 -10.05 18.34 -17.82
C LEU A 58 -8.59 18.62 -17.54
N SER A 59 -8.26 19.69 -16.80
CA SER A 59 -6.88 19.99 -16.40
C SER A 59 -6.28 18.90 -15.51
N PHE A 60 -7.04 18.36 -14.55
CA PHE A 60 -6.57 17.25 -13.72
C PHE A 60 -6.43 15.93 -14.51
N PHE A 61 -7.31 15.68 -15.48
CA PHE A 61 -7.18 14.54 -16.38
C PHE A 61 -5.89 14.62 -17.20
N ILE A 62 -5.60 15.79 -17.78
CA ILE A 62 -4.38 16.04 -18.55
C ILE A 62 -3.14 15.91 -17.66
N ALA A 63 -3.19 16.45 -16.43
CA ALA A 63 -2.10 16.34 -15.47
C ALA A 63 -1.80 14.86 -15.16
N GLY A 64 -2.83 14.04 -14.89
CA GLY A 64 -2.66 12.61 -14.66
C GLY A 64 -2.03 11.87 -15.84
N MET A 65 -2.53 12.14 -17.05
CA MET A 65 -1.97 11.56 -18.27
C MET A 65 -0.52 11.99 -18.51
N PHE A 66 -0.20 13.25 -18.31
CA PHE A 66 1.14 13.82 -18.49
C PHE A 66 2.14 13.22 -17.50
N MET A 67 1.81 13.22 -16.20
CA MET A 67 2.67 12.70 -15.14
C MET A 67 3.01 11.22 -15.36
N TYR A 68 2.02 10.40 -15.70
CA TYR A 68 2.26 8.99 -15.95
C TYR A 68 3.03 8.75 -17.27
N THR A 69 2.85 9.59 -18.29
CA THR A 69 3.65 9.53 -19.52
C THR A 69 5.12 9.83 -19.25
N ILE A 70 5.42 10.81 -18.38
CA ILE A 70 6.81 11.10 -17.95
C ILE A 70 7.39 9.91 -17.20
N PHE A 71 6.65 9.34 -16.26
CA PHE A 71 7.06 8.13 -15.53
C PHE A 71 7.38 6.98 -16.48
N GLN A 72 6.47 6.66 -17.42
CA GLN A 72 6.69 5.60 -18.40
C GLN A 72 7.93 5.85 -19.27
N LYS A 73 8.14 7.10 -19.71
CA LYS A 73 9.33 7.47 -20.50
C LYS A 73 10.65 7.28 -19.74
N ARG A 74 10.61 7.48 -18.41
CA ARG A 74 11.77 7.26 -17.53
C ARG A 74 12.08 5.78 -17.36
N VAL A 75 11.04 4.93 -17.27
CA VAL A 75 11.20 3.50 -16.96
C VAL A 75 11.45 2.66 -18.21
N HIS A 76 10.84 3.02 -19.37
CA HIS A 76 11.09 2.31 -20.63
C HIS A 76 12.38 2.83 -21.27
N VAL A 77 13.46 2.09 -21.03
CA VAL A 77 14.78 2.36 -21.55
C VAL A 77 15.09 1.36 -22.65
N ASP A 78 15.56 1.86 -23.79
CA ASP A 78 16.07 1.01 -24.86
C ASP A 78 17.53 0.63 -24.54
N TRP A 79 17.74 -0.59 -24.07
CA TRP A 79 19.04 -1.09 -23.70
C TRP A 79 19.84 -1.50 -24.94
N PRO A 80 21.15 -1.13 -25.00
CA PRO A 80 22.01 -1.59 -26.10
C PRO A 80 22.24 -3.09 -26.02
N ASP A 81 22.35 -3.71 -27.19
CA ASP A 81 22.54 -5.17 -27.31
C ASP A 81 23.94 -5.65 -26.87
N GLU A 82 24.87 -4.75 -26.67
CA GLU A 82 26.25 -5.06 -26.26
C GLU A 82 26.38 -5.16 -24.75
N ALA A 83 27.21 -6.10 -24.29
CA ALA A 83 27.61 -6.14 -22.90
C ALA A 83 28.54 -4.94 -22.58
N ARG A 84 28.20 -4.21 -21.52
CA ARG A 84 28.97 -3.04 -21.06
C ARG A 84 29.23 -3.14 -19.56
N THR A 85 30.23 -2.39 -19.14
CA THR A 85 30.53 -2.25 -17.70
C THR A 85 29.70 -1.12 -17.16
N HIS A 86 28.92 -1.42 -16.14
CA HIS A 86 28.01 -0.50 -15.45
C HIS A 86 28.42 -0.29 -14.00
N ALA A 87 28.25 0.91 -13.50
CA ALA A 87 28.39 1.24 -12.09
C ALA A 87 27.02 1.57 -11.50
N ALA A 88 26.68 0.96 -10.39
CA ALA A 88 25.38 1.16 -9.74
C ALA A 88 25.47 1.18 -8.22
N VAL A 89 24.52 1.85 -7.57
CA VAL A 89 24.34 1.84 -6.11
C VAL A 89 23.33 0.77 -5.72
N LEU A 90 23.64 0.03 -4.69
CA LEU A 90 22.71 -0.89 -4.06
C LEU A 90 21.64 -0.11 -3.28
N SER A 91 20.39 -0.20 -3.74
CA SER A 91 19.25 0.55 -3.19
C SER A 91 18.67 -0.09 -1.93
N ASP A 92 18.61 -1.43 -1.87
CA ASP A 92 18.14 -2.19 -0.70
C ASP A 92 19.09 -3.37 -0.42
N TYR A 93 18.94 -4.03 0.72
CA TYR A 93 19.70 -5.25 1.04
C TYR A 93 19.43 -6.36 0.03
N PRO A 94 20.43 -7.24 -0.26
CA PRO A 94 20.23 -8.42 -1.09
C PRO A 94 19.03 -9.24 -0.64
N TYR A 95 18.18 -9.62 -1.60
CA TYR A 95 17.02 -10.48 -1.36
C TYR A 95 17.38 -11.93 -1.73
N GLU A 96 17.33 -12.83 -0.76
CA GLU A 96 17.64 -14.23 -0.98
C GLU A 96 16.48 -14.95 -1.70
N ARG A 97 16.80 -15.62 -2.82
CA ARG A 97 15.94 -16.55 -3.55
C ARG A 97 16.45 -17.98 -3.40
N GLU A 98 15.73 -18.95 -3.92
CA GLU A 98 16.13 -20.37 -3.82
C GLU A 98 17.53 -20.62 -4.38
N ARG A 99 17.89 -20.08 -5.56
CA ARG A 99 19.16 -20.34 -6.26
C ARG A 99 20.06 -19.13 -6.41
N SER A 100 19.61 -17.92 -6.09
CA SER A 100 20.36 -16.67 -6.34
C SER A 100 20.06 -15.62 -5.30
N TYR A 101 20.83 -14.53 -5.31
CA TYR A 101 20.46 -13.26 -4.70
C TYR A 101 19.97 -12.30 -5.77
N ARG A 102 18.89 -11.57 -5.47
CA ARG A 102 18.42 -10.44 -6.25
C ARG A 102 18.87 -9.15 -5.57
N LEU A 103 19.56 -8.32 -6.32
CA LEU A 103 20.03 -6.99 -5.92
C LEU A 103 19.20 -5.94 -6.66
N GLU A 104 18.74 -4.94 -5.98
CA GLU A 104 18.08 -3.78 -6.54
C GLU A 104 19.12 -2.66 -6.67
N LEU A 105 19.40 -2.25 -7.90
CA LEU A 105 20.48 -1.34 -8.23
C LEU A 105 19.96 -0.11 -8.96
N SER A 106 20.42 1.07 -8.52
CA SER A 106 20.21 2.33 -9.25
C SER A 106 21.49 2.66 -10.03
N LEU A 107 21.38 2.73 -11.36
CA LEU A 107 22.52 3.01 -12.25
C LEU A 107 22.99 4.45 -12.13
N PHE A 108 24.33 4.65 -12.22
CA PHE A 108 24.96 5.97 -12.30
C PHE A 108 25.18 6.45 -13.74
N ASP A 109 24.91 5.60 -14.74
CA ASP A 109 25.13 5.89 -16.13
C ASP A 109 24.28 7.07 -16.64
N SER A 110 24.46 7.42 -17.90
CA SER A 110 23.72 8.47 -18.61
C SER A 110 22.18 8.33 -18.51
N VAL A 111 21.71 7.14 -18.13
CA VAL A 111 20.31 6.83 -17.86
C VAL A 111 20.16 6.46 -16.38
N SER A 112 19.54 7.33 -15.60
CA SER A 112 19.18 7.01 -14.22
C SER A 112 18.01 6.02 -14.22
N ALA A 113 18.29 4.73 -14.07
CA ALA A 113 17.34 3.63 -14.13
C ALA A 113 17.57 2.64 -12.99
N ASP A 114 16.49 2.08 -12.49
CA ASP A 114 16.55 1.01 -11.49
C ASP A 114 16.43 -0.35 -12.19
N ILE A 115 17.32 -1.28 -11.81
CA ILE A 115 17.41 -2.61 -12.40
C ILE A 115 17.50 -3.69 -11.34
N TYR A 116 17.16 -4.91 -11.71
CA TYR A 116 17.44 -6.10 -10.92
C TYR A 116 18.67 -6.83 -11.43
N LEU A 117 19.66 -6.98 -10.56
CA LEU A 117 20.82 -7.82 -10.78
C LEU A 117 20.64 -9.14 -10.03
N TYR A 118 20.71 -10.26 -10.74
CA TYR A 118 20.71 -11.61 -10.18
C TYR A 118 22.12 -12.14 -10.16
N VAL A 119 22.58 -12.60 -8.99
CA VAL A 119 23.91 -13.17 -8.78
C VAL A 119 23.81 -14.52 -8.07
N PRO A 120 24.76 -15.46 -8.28
CA PRO A 120 24.81 -16.72 -7.55
C PRO A 120 24.89 -16.51 -6.03
N LYS A 121 24.56 -17.55 -5.26
CA LYS A 121 24.69 -17.52 -3.80
C LYS A 121 26.17 -17.54 -3.41
N ASP A 122 26.67 -16.36 -2.99
CA ASP A 122 28.02 -16.17 -2.48
C ASP A 122 27.99 -15.44 -1.12
N SER A 123 28.98 -15.71 -0.28
CA SER A 123 29.18 -15.03 1.00
C SER A 123 29.46 -13.53 0.83
N ALA A 124 30.15 -13.16 -0.25
CA ALA A 124 30.44 -11.76 -0.59
C ALA A 124 29.15 -10.93 -0.78
N VAL A 125 28.10 -11.53 -1.33
CA VAL A 125 26.82 -10.87 -1.55
C VAL A 125 26.10 -10.58 -0.22
N LYS A 126 26.20 -11.48 0.77
CA LYS A 126 25.60 -11.28 2.10
C LYS A 126 26.20 -10.08 2.86
N ALA A 127 27.46 -9.77 2.57
CA ALA A 127 28.16 -8.64 3.20
C ALA A 127 27.80 -7.28 2.56
N LEU A 128 27.05 -7.26 1.48
CA LEU A 128 26.62 -6.02 0.83
C LEU A 128 25.61 -5.26 1.69
N VAL A 129 25.78 -3.93 1.72
CA VAL A 129 24.95 -3.01 2.49
C VAL A 129 24.41 -1.94 1.53
N PRO A 130 23.16 -1.48 1.70
CA PRO A 130 22.62 -0.36 0.91
C PRO A 130 23.59 0.83 0.88
N GLY A 131 23.75 1.41 -0.32
CA GLY A 131 24.75 2.45 -0.57
C GLY A 131 26.08 1.95 -1.09
N ASN A 132 26.39 0.64 -1.04
CA ASN A 132 27.59 0.12 -1.69
C ASN A 132 27.51 0.32 -3.20
N VAL A 133 28.61 0.73 -3.81
CA VAL A 133 28.75 0.83 -5.26
C VAL A 133 29.23 -0.52 -5.80
N ILE A 134 28.53 -1.00 -6.79
CA ILE A 134 28.82 -2.28 -7.47
C ILE A 134 29.15 -1.98 -8.91
N LEU A 135 30.29 -2.50 -9.38
CA LEU A 135 30.67 -2.53 -10.78
C LEU A 135 30.38 -3.92 -11.32
N PHE A 136 29.68 -4.01 -12.43
CA PHE A 136 29.37 -5.27 -13.09
C PHE A 136 29.46 -5.15 -14.59
N ASN A 137 29.77 -6.26 -15.26
CA ASN A 137 29.81 -6.33 -16.72
C ASN A 137 28.73 -7.29 -17.21
N GLY A 138 27.88 -6.81 -18.11
CA GLY A 138 26.83 -7.63 -18.68
C GLY A 138 25.88 -6.83 -19.60
N ARG A 139 24.97 -7.56 -20.24
CA ARG A 139 23.91 -7.01 -21.07
C ARG A 139 22.65 -6.89 -20.21
N ILE A 140 22.15 -5.67 -20.06
CA ILE A 140 20.87 -5.44 -19.40
C ILE A 140 19.75 -5.76 -20.39
N GLU A 141 18.80 -6.58 -19.97
CA GLU A 141 17.64 -6.93 -20.79
C GLU A 141 16.39 -6.21 -20.27
N SER A 142 15.57 -5.73 -21.21
CA SER A 142 14.25 -5.20 -20.89
C SER A 142 13.38 -6.29 -20.25
N PRO A 143 12.54 -5.95 -19.26
CA PRO A 143 11.63 -6.91 -18.66
C PRO A 143 10.78 -7.62 -19.71
N ARG A 144 10.69 -8.95 -19.60
CA ARG A 144 9.86 -9.78 -20.47
C ARG A 144 8.87 -10.57 -19.63
N SER A 145 7.68 -10.77 -20.16
CA SER A 145 6.71 -11.72 -19.61
C SER A 145 6.94 -13.08 -20.25
N GLU A 146 6.73 -14.16 -19.49
CA GLU A 146 6.79 -15.52 -20.04
C GLU A 146 5.58 -15.75 -20.94
N ASP A 147 5.83 -16.34 -22.13
CA ASP A 147 4.76 -16.68 -23.06
C ASP A 147 3.84 -17.74 -22.44
N GLY A 148 2.53 -17.46 -22.42
CA GLY A 148 1.51 -18.33 -21.83
C GLY A 148 1.24 -18.10 -20.33
N SER A 149 1.87 -17.12 -19.69
CA SER A 149 1.53 -16.71 -18.33
C SER A 149 0.38 -15.68 -18.34
N ASP A 150 -0.66 -15.89 -17.54
CA ASP A 150 -1.75 -14.92 -17.35
C ASP A 150 -1.27 -13.64 -16.66
N PHE A 151 -0.08 -13.67 -16.03
CA PHE A 151 0.51 -12.54 -15.32
C PHE A 151 1.56 -11.84 -16.16
N ASP A 152 1.28 -10.59 -16.55
CA ASP A 152 2.24 -9.73 -17.26
C ASP A 152 3.33 -9.21 -16.31
N TYR A 153 4.39 -10.03 -16.15
CA TYR A 153 5.52 -9.73 -15.28
C TYR A 153 6.31 -8.50 -15.74
N ALA A 154 6.43 -8.27 -17.05
CA ALA A 154 7.11 -7.10 -17.59
C ALA A 154 6.39 -5.81 -17.18
N ARG A 155 5.08 -5.76 -17.37
CA ARG A 155 4.25 -4.63 -16.95
C ARG A 155 4.29 -4.40 -15.45
N TYR A 156 4.31 -5.48 -14.66
CA TYR A 156 4.48 -5.41 -13.21
C TYR A 156 5.81 -4.73 -12.85
N LEU A 157 6.94 -5.12 -13.45
CA LEU A 157 8.25 -4.54 -13.19
C LEU A 157 8.30 -3.06 -13.59
N TYR A 158 7.82 -2.71 -14.78
CA TYR A 158 7.75 -1.32 -15.23
C TYR A 158 6.92 -0.44 -14.28
N ARG A 159 5.79 -0.92 -13.77
CA ARG A 159 4.97 -0.20 -12.78
C ARG A 159 5.66 -0.04 -11.43
N HIS A 160 6.65 -0.88 -11.12
CA HIS A 160 7.50 -0.76 -9.92
C HIS A 160 8.79 0.01 -10.19
N GLY A 161 8.93 0.67 -11.35
CA GLY A 161 10.08 1.50 -11.68
C GLY A 161 11.30 0.73 -12.17
N ILE A 162 11.19 -0.59 -12.36
CA ILE A 162 12.30 -1.43 -12.80
C ILE A 162 12.38 -1.43 -14.32
N SER A 163 13.49 -0.90 -14.85
CA SER A 163 13.71 -0.70 -16.29
C SER A 163 14.40 -1.90 -16.97
N GLY A 164 15.03 -2.77 -16.21
CA GLY A 164 15.77 -3.91 -16.75
C GLY A 164 16.16 -4.93 -15.72
N SER A 165 16.64 -6.08 -16.22
CA SER A 165 17.21 -7.12 -15.37
C SER A 165 18.33 -7.84 -16.09
N LEU A 166 19.28 -8.38 -15.32
CA LEU A 166 20.35 -9.21 -15.85
C LEU A 166 20.81 -10.23 -14.82
N TRP A 167 21.38 -11.32 -15.31
CA TRP A 167 22.09 -12.30 -14.50
C TRP A 167 23.59 -12.17 -14.71
N VAL A 168 24.36 -12.14 -13.64
CA VAL A 168 25.82 -11.97 -13.68
C VAL A 168 26.51 -13.03 -12.84
N PRO A 169 27.50 -13.78 -13.40
CA PRO A 169 28.32 -14.72 -12.64
C PRO A 169 29.18 -14.01 -11.60
N SER A 170 29.67 -14.75 -10.60
CA SER A 170 30.44 -14.20 -9.48
C SER A 170 31.70 -13.43 -9.91
N ASP A 171 32.30 -13.80 -11.02
CA ASP A 171 33.55 -13.20 -11.51
C ASP A 171 33.35 -11.88 -12.26
N ASN A 172 32.12 -11.60 -12.68
CA ASN A 172 31.80 -10.43 -13.53
C ASN A 172 31.22 -9.25 -12.73
N TRP A 173 31.27 -9.29 -11.42
CA TRP A 173 30.91 -8.16 -10.59
C TRP A 173 31.91 -7.96 -9.45
N ARG A 174 32.03 -6.72 -8.99
CA ARG A 174 32.86 -6.39 -7.82
C ARG A 174 32.27 -5.23 -7.04
N LYS A 175 32.45 -5.27 -5.73
CA LYS A 175 32.16 -4.15 -4.85
C LYS A 175 33.33 -3.15 -4.96
N LEU A 176 33.00 -1.88 -5.11
CA LEU A 176 33.97 -0.79 -4.98
C LEU A 176 34.03 -0.29 -3.53
N ASP A 177 35.20 0.19 -3.10
CA ASP A 177 35.38 0.79 -1.77
C ASP A 177 34.79 2.20 -1.68
N MET A 178 33.63 2.36 -2.26
CA MET A 178 32.83 3.57 -2.24
C MET A 178 31.46 3.28 -1.65
N ASN A 179 30.98 4.21 -0.81
CA ASN A 179 29.61 4.16 -0.30
C ASN A 179 28.91 5.46 -0.63
N VAL A 180 27.91 5.40 -1.49
CA VAL A 180 27.07 6.54 -1.88
C VAL A 180 25.75 6.41 -1.13
N GLY A 181 25.80 6.74 0.17
CA GLY A 181 24.64 6.65 1.04
C GLY A 181 23.81 7.92 1.02
N GLY A 182 22.63 7.87 0.39
CA GLY A 182 21.57 8.86 0.58
C GLY A 182 20.86 8.72 1.92
N PHE A 183 19.88 9.58 2.18
CA PHE A 183 19.05 9.49 3.39
C PHE A 183 18.35 8.12 3.49
N HIS A 184 17.81 7.64 2.38
CA HIS A 184 17.10 6.34 2.31
C HIS A 184 18.01 5.16 2.73
N THR A 185 19.22 5.06 2.21
CA THR A 185 20.16 4.00 2.56
C THR A 185 20.57 4.05 4.03
N ARG A 186 20.75 5.25 4.60
CA ARG A 186 21.04 5.43 6.03
C ARG A 186 19.89 4.93 6.91
N THR A 187 18.64 5.19 6.52
CA THR A 187 17.46 4.69 7.26
C THR A 187 17.35 3.16 7.21
N LEU A 188 17.66 2.54 6.07
CA LEU A 188 17.70 1.07 5.95
C LEU A 188 18.76 0.44 6.87
N VAL A 189 19.97 1.02 6.88
CA VAL A 189 21.06 0.57 7.77
C VAL A 189 20.68 0.74 9.23
N PHE A 190 20.08 1.89 9.60
CA PHE A 190 19.62 2.12 10.98
C PHE A 190 18.51 1.14 11.38
N ARG A 191 17.54 0.87 10.48
CA ARG A 191 16.49 -0.13 10.71
C ARG A 191 17.07 -1.52 10.98
N ARG A 192 18.11 -1.93 10.23
CA ARG A 192 18.79 -3.21 10.46
C ARG A 192 19.49 -3.24 11.82
N LYS A 193 20.16 -2.16 12.21
CA LYS A 193 20.76 -2.07 13.55
C LYS A 193 19.71 -2.19 14.67
N LEU A 194 18.51 -1.60 14.49
CA LEU A 194 17.41 -1.78 15.45
C LEU A 194 16.93 -3.23 15.50
N LEU A 195 16.86 -3.91 14.36
CA LEU A 195 16.51 -5.33 14.30
C LEU A 195 17.53 -6.21 15.03
N GLU A 196 18.83 -5.92 14.87
CA GLU A 196 19.90 -6.59 15.61
C GLU A 196 19.77 -6.33 17.12
N LYS A 197 19.45 -5.10 17.52
CA LYS A 197 19.13 -4.76 18.91
C LYS A 197 17.95 -5.56 19.46
N TYR A 198 16.89 -5.77 18.69
CA TYR A 198 15.76 -6.61 19.11
C TYR A 198 16.19 -8.03 19.43
N ARG A 199 17.11 -8.60 18.63
CA ARG A 199 17.71 -9.92 18.89
C ARG A 199 18.56 -9.93 20.15
N GLU A 200 19.43 -8.92 20.33
CA GLU A 200 20.24 -8.76 21.55
C GLU A 200 19.37 -8.60 22.81
N TRP A 201 18.19 -8.01 22.69
CA TRP A 201 17.25 -7.85 23.81
C TRP A 201 16.44 -9.10 24.12
N GLY A 202 16.60 -10.16 23.32
CA GLY A 202 16.01 -11.47 23.56
C GLY A 202 14.74 -11.77 22.76
N LEU A 203 14.37 -10.92 21.78
CA LEU A 203 13.30 -11.27 20.84
C LEU A 203 13.83 -12.31 19.83
N THR A 204 13.15 -13.44 19.70
CA THR A 204 13.54 -14.54 18.80
C THR A 204 12.33 -15.12 18.05
N GLY A 205 12.57 -15.87 16.98
CA GLY A 205 11.53 -16.59 16.23
C GLY A 205 10.35 -15.70 15.79
N ASN A 206 9.14 -16.22 15.94
CA ASN A 206 7.91 -15.54 15.53
C ASN A 206 7.68 -14.20 16.28
N ALA A 207 8.13 -14.11 17.54
CA ALA A 207 8.02 -12.87 18.31
C ALA A 207 8.87 -11.76 17.69
N LEU A 208 10.09 -12.05 17.27
CA LEU A 208 10.94 -11.12 16.54
C LEU A 208 10.32 -10.74 15.21
N ALA A 209 9.87 -11.74 14.42
CA ALA A 209 9.31 -11.53 13.08
C ALA A 209 8.10 -10.60 13.10
N VAL A 210 7.11 -10.87 13.97
CA VAL A 210 5.90 -10.06 14.07
C VAL A 210 6.22 -8.67 14.65
N THR A 211 7.00 -8.59 15.74
CA THR A 211 7.36 -7.29 16.34
C THR A 211 8.13 -6.41 15.35
N ALA A 212 9.11 -6.97 14.63
CA ALA A 212 9.87 -6.25 13.61
C ALA A 212 8.98 -5.81 12.43
N ALA A 213 8.04 -6.65 12.00
CA ALA A 213 7.12 -6.32 10.93
C ALA A 213 6.23 -5.11 11.29
N VAL A 214 5.64 -5.09 12.51
CA VAL A 214 4.68 -4.05 12.91
C VAL A 214 5.34 -2.76 13.41
N SER A 215 6.58 -2.83 13.94
CA SER A 215 7.29 -1.67 14.50
C SER A 215 8.36 -1.09 13.59
N LEU A 216 9.05 -1.91 12.81
CA LEU A 216 10.14 -1.49 11.91
C LEU A 216 9.78 -1.65 10.42
N GLY A 217 8.63 -2.22 10.09
CA GLY A 217 8.23 -2.50 8.71
C GLY A 217 9.09 -3.59 8.05
N SER A 218 9.86 -4.37 8.81
CA SER A 218 10.73 -5.43 8.28
C SER A 218 9.98 -6.75 8.19
N LYS A 219 9.71 -7.21 6.97
CA LYS A 219 9.05 -8.51 6.70
C LYS A 219 10.05 -9.63 6.43
N ARG A 220 11.34 -9.37 6.51
CA ARG A 220 12.40 -10.33 6.14
C ARG A 220 12.49 -11.52 7.09
N GLU A 221 12.08 -11.31 8.34
CA GLU A 221 12.10 -12.33 9.40
C GLU A 221 10.86 -13.24 9.37
N ILE A 222 9.88 -12.93 8.51
CA ILE A 222 8.63 -13.71 8.37
C ILE A 222 8.93 -14.89 7.45
N ASP A 223 8.89 -16.10 8.00
CA ASP A 223 9.00 -17.32 7.21
C ASP A 223 7.72 -17.62 6.40
N SER A 224 7.79 -18.63 5.54
CA SER A 224 6.67 -19.04 4.68
C SER A 224 5.50 -19.59 5.49
N GLY A 225 5.77 -20.36 6.55
CA GLY A 225 4.73 -20.96 7.39
C GLY A 225 3.94 -19.90 8.15
N LEU A 226 4.62 -18.96 8.80
CA LEU A 226 3.97 -17.84 9.47
C LEU A 226 3.14 -17.01 8.49
N ARG A 227 3.68 -16.72 7.30
CA ARG A 227 2.98 -15.97 6.25
C ARG A 227 1.71 -16.70 5.80
N GLU A 228 1.77 -18.00 5.61
CA GLU A 228 0.64 -18.82 5.19
C GLU A 228 -0.48 -18.81 6.23
N VAL A 229 -0.19 -19.05 7.51
CA VAL A 229 -1.16 -19.00 8.61
C VAL A 229 -1.86 -17.65 8.67
N TRP A 230 -1.11 -16.54 8.61
CA TRP A 230 -1.69 -15.20 8.64
C TRP A 230 -2.49 -14.88 7.38
N SER A 231 -2.13 -15.44 6.23
CA SER A 231 -2.87 -15.28 4.97
C SER A 231 -4.19 -16.04 4.99
N THR A 232 -4.15 -17.31 5.36
CA THR A 232 -5.32 -18.19 5.43
C THR A 232 -6.39 -17.65 6.37
N THR A 233 -5.96 -17.07 7.50
CA THR A 233 -6.86 -16.50 8.50
C THR A 233 -7.31 -15.06 8.20
N GLY A 234 -6.79 -14.42 7.13
CA GLY A 234 -7.14 -13.05 6.72
C GLY A 234 -6.43 -11.95 7.52
N ALA A 235 -5.43 -12.29 8.34
CA ALA A 235 -4.68 -11.35 9.17
C ALA A 235 -3.44 -10.76 8.48
N SER A 236 -3.12 -11.10 7.23
CA SER A 236 -1.93 -10.63 6.51
C SER A 236 -1.78 -9.10 6.49
N HIS A 237 -2.90 -8.37 6.49
CA HIS A 237 -2.90 -6.91 6.52
C HIS A 237 -2.32 -6.33 7.82
N VAL A 238 -2.28 -7.10 8.90
CA VAL A 238 -1.72 -6.70 10.19
C VAL A 238 -0.19 -6.88 10.23
N LEU A 239 0.37 -7.85 9.49
CA LEU A 239 1.83 -8.02 9.34
C LEU A 239 2.48 -6.89 8.51
N ALA A 240 1.70 -6.13 7.78
CA ALA A 240 2.17 -4.91 7.15
C ALA A 240 1.85 -3.72 8.05
N VAL A 241 2.79 -2.78 8.21
CA VAL A 241 2.46 -1.53 8.92
C VAL A 241 1.35 -0.82 8.16
N SER A 242 0.21 -0.68 8.83
CA SER A 242 -1.06 -0.20 8.24
C SER A 242 -1.50 1.12 8.86
N GLY A 243 -2.57 1.70 8.29
CA GLY A 243 -3.21 2.88 8.87
C GLY A 243 -3.68 2.70 10.31
N LEU A 244 -4.08 1.47 10.69
CA LEU A 244 -4.43 1.13 12.07
C LEU A 244 -3.23 1.31 13.00
N HIS A 245 -2.04 0.82 12.62
CA HIS A 245 -0.82 0.99 13.41
C HIS A 245 -0.47 2.46 13.60
N VAL A 246 -0.55 3.26 12.54
CA VAL A 246 -0.35 4.72 12.60
C VAL A 246 -1.36 5.36 13.57
N GLY A 247 -2.63 4.95 13.51
CA GLY A 247 -3.67 5.42 14.44
C GLY A 247 -3.37 5.07 15.90
N ILE A 248 -2.92 3.84 16.15
CA ILE A 248 -2.52 3.38 17.49
C ILE A 248 -1.32 4.19 18.01
N MET A 249 -0.29 4.35 17.18
CA MET A 249 0.90 5.14 17.54
C MET A 249 0.56 6.60 17.82
N CYS A 250 -0.29 7.22 16.99
CA CYS A 250 -0.79 8.57 17.24
C CYS A 250 -1.56 8.65 18.56
N ALA A 251 -2.46 7.70 18.83
CA ALA A 251 -3.22 7.66 20.08
C ALA A 251 -2.31 7.51 21.30
N PHE A 252 -1.29 6.65 21.19
CA PHE A 252 -0.27 6.48 22.23
C PHE A 252 0.52 7.78 22.48
N LEU A 253 0.96 8.46 21.43
CA LEU A 253 1.66 9.76 21.56
C LEU A 253 0.74 10.84 22.17
N TYR A 254 -0.54 10.88 21.78
CA TYR A 254 -1.50 11.78 22.36
C TYR A 254 -1.80 11.47 23.85
N PHE A 255 -1.70 10.20 24.25
CA PHE A 255 -1.78 9.79 25.64
C PHE A 255 -0.56 10.27 26.43
N LEU A 256 0.65 10.17 25.89
CA LEU A 256 1.88 10.68 26.51
C LEU A 256 1.92 12.21 26.58
N LEU A 257 1.25 12.88 25.64
CA LEU A 257 1.16 14.34 25.56
C LEU A 257 -0.29 14.80 25.79
N PRO A 258 -0.84 14.65 27.01
CA PRO A 258 -2.24 14.97 27.27
C PRO A 258 -2.53 16.46 27.06
N ALA A 259 -3.73 16.77 26.56
CA ALA A 259 -4.13 18.14 26.23
C ALA A 259 -4.05 19.10 27.44
N ALA A 260 -4.16 18.57 28.65
CA ALA A 260 -4.06 19.35 29.90
C ALA A 260 -2.69 20.02 30.08
N LEU A 261 -1.63 19.49 29.47
CA LEU A 261 -0.29 20.10 29.53
C LEU A 261 -0.15 21.31 28.59
N PHE A 262 -1.11 21.52 27.68
CA PHE A 262 -1.03 22.56 26.66
C PHE A 262 -2.15 23.59 26.84
N ARG A 263 -1.79 24.87 26.81
CA ARG A 263 -2.77 25.96 26.78
C ARG A 263 -3.47 25.95 25.41
N ARG A 264 -4.69 26.47 25.30
CA ARG A 264 -5.43 26.57 24.03
C ARG A 264 -4.61 27.24 22.91
N ARG A 265 -3.77 28.22 23.25
CA ARG A 265 -2.88 28.90 22.31
C ARG A 265 -1.68 28.06 21.84
N THR A 266 -1.30 26.99 22.57
CA THR A 266 -0.14 26.13 22.26
C THR A 266 -0.54 24.73 21.82
N MET A 267 -1.83 24.49 21.56
CA MET A 267 -2.33 23.19 21.06
C MET A 267 -1.69 22.81 19.73
N TRP A 268 -1.37 23.78 18.88
CA TRP A 268 -0.67 23.54 17.63
C TRP A 268 0.73 22.92 17.82
N VAL A 269 1.41 23.24 18.93
CA VAL A 269 2.71 22.63 19.26
C VAL A 269 2.55 21.12 19.49
N ARG A 270 1.53 20.72 20.23
CA ARG A 270 1.20 19.31 20.46
C ARG A 270 0.95 18.57 19.14
N GLU A 271 0.10 19.12 18.28
CA GLU A 271 -0.22 18.52 16.98
C GLU A 271 1.04 18.40 16.11
N LEU A 272 1.85 19.46 16.02
CA LEU A 272 3.10 19.42 15.26
C LEU A 272 4.14 18.45 15.85
N THR A 273 4.22 18.33 17.18
CA THR A 273 5.14 17.38 17.82
C THR A 273 4.74 15.93 17.49
N VAL A 274 3.46 15.59 17.63
CA VAL A 274 2.97 14.25 17.29
C VAL A 274 3.20 13.95 15.80
N LEU A 275 2.83 14.89 14.91
CA LEU A 275 3.05 14.73 13.48
C LEU A 275 4.53 14.62 13.12
N GLY A 276 5.39 15.45 13.72
CA GLY A 276 6.84 15.40 13.50
C GLY A 276 7.44 14.05 13.86
N ILE A 277 7.07 13.49 15.02
CA ILE A 277 7.49 12.15 15.45
C ILE A 277 6.99 11.09 14.46
N MET A 278 5.75 11.16 14.04
CA MET A 278 5.15 10.19 13.14
C MET A 278 5.74 10.25 11.72
N TRP A 279 6.03 11.46 11.20
CA TRP A 279 6.72 11.59 9.92
C TRP A 279 8.18 11.11 10.01
N ALA A 280 8.88 11.40 11.11
CA ALA A 280 10.23 10.85 11.34
C ALA A 280 10.21 9.31 11.40
N TYR A 281 9.21 8.73 12.07
CA TYR A 281 8.99 7.28 12.07
C TYR A 281 8.72 6.73 10.66
N ALA A 282 7.86 7.38 9.88
CA ALA A 282 7.57 6.95 8.51
C ALA A 282 8.82 6.99 7.60
N LEU A 283 9.63 8.02 7.74
CA LEU A 283 10.92 8.13 7.05
C LEU A 283 11.86 6.99 7.46
N LEU A 284 11.89 6.64 8.75
CA LEU A 284 12.71 5.54 9.27
C LEU A 284 12.35 4.19 8.65
N ILE A 285 11.06 3.92 8.41
CA ILE A 285 10.61 2.66 7.86
C ILE A 285 10.52 2.65 6.32
N GLY A 286 10.89 3.75 5.64
CA GLY A 286 10.97 3.83 4.18
C GLY A 286 9.70 4.30 3.47
N LEU A 287 8.82 5.04 4.16
CA LEU A 287 7.60 5.67 3.59
C LEU A 287 6.67 4.70 2.85
N PRO A 288 6.26 3.56 3.41
CA PRO A 288 5.29 2.69 2.76
C PRO A 288 4.00 3.44 2.43
N LEU A 289 3.38 3.16 1.26
CA LEU A 289 2.20 3.89 0.78
C LEU A 289 1.03 3.92 1.77
N SER A 290 0.80 2.83 2.51
CA SER A 290 -0.25 2.73 3.53
C SER A 290 -0.03 3.70 4.70
N ILE A 291 1.21 3.89 5.12
CA ILE A 291 1.60 4.81 6.20
C ILE A 291 1.55 6.25 5.70
N THR A 292 2.17 6.52 4.55
CA THR A 292 2.19 7.85 3.94
C THR A 292 0.77 8.40 3.77
N ARG A 293 -0.16 7.57 3.26
CA ARG A 293 -1.58 7.95 3.19
C ARG A 293 -2.14 8.33 4.56
N SER A 294 -1.95 7.47 5.55
CA SER A 294 -2.50 7.69 6.89
C SER A 294 -1.93 8.97 7.52
N LEU A 295 -0.63 9.21 7.35
CA LEU A 295 0.00 10.43 7.85
C LEU A 295 -0.48 11.69 7.15
N ILE A 296 -0.70 11.65 5.83
CA ILE A 296 -1.30 12.78 5.11
C ILE A 296 -2.71 13.05 5.68
N MET A 297 -3.51 12.00 5.91
CA MET A 297 -4.84 12.15 6.51
C MET A 297 -4.78 12.70 7.94
N PHE A 298 -3.88 12.19 8.79
CA PHE A 298 -3.68 12.72 10.14
C PHE A 298 -3.15 14.16 10.14
N SER A 299 -2.29 14.51 9.18
CA SER A 299 -1.83 15.90 9.00
C SER A 299 -2.98 16.84 8.66
N MET A 300 -3.90 16.42 7.79
CA MET A 300 -5.10 17.19 7.50
C MET A 300 -6.03 17.32 8.69
N LEU A 301 -6.22 16.24 9.46
CA LEU A 301 -7.00 16.27 10.70
C LEU A 301 -6.40 17.23 11.73
N ALA A 302 -5.08 17.18 11.92
CA ALA A 302 -4.37 18.09 12.81
C ALA A 302 -4.50 19.56 12.35
N PHE A 303 -4.38 19.80 11.03
CA PHE A 303 -4.60 21.13 10.45
C PHE A 303 -6.04 21.63 10.72
N CYS A 304 -7.05 20.79 10.51
CA CYS A 304 -8.44 21.14 10.80
C CYS A 304 -8.63 21.46 12.29
N ARG A 305 -8.07 20.67 13.22
CA ARG A 305 -8.14 20.94 14.66
C ARG A 305 -7.50 22.28 15.04
N VAL A 306 -6.33 22.59 14.49
CA VAL A 306 -5.62 23.84 14.77
C VAL A 306 -6.37 25.05 14.22
N THR A 307 -6.97 24.93 13.02
CA THR A 307 -7.70 26.01 12.37
C THR A 307 -9.17 26.11 12.79
N GLY A 308 -9.68 25.17 13.62
CA GLY A 308 -11.09 25.12 14.02
C GLY A 308 -12.05 24.81 12.88
N ARG A 309 -11.58 24.11 11.83
CA ARG A 309 -12.41 23.70 10.68
C ARG A 309 -12.88 22.26 10.82
N ASP A 310 -14.07 21.98 10.35
CA ASP A 310 -14.58 20.61 10.27
C ASP A 310 -13.87 19.83 9.16
N SER A 311 -13.43 18.61 9.47
CA SER A 311 -12.87 17.70 8.49
C SER A 311 -13.93 16.75 7.97
N GLN A 312 -14.05 16.65 6.64
CA GLN A 312 -14.89 15.65 6.01
C GLN A 312 -14.01 14.46 5.58
N PRO A 313 -14.29 13.22 6.05
CA PRO A 313 -13.44 12.06 5.79
C PRO A 313 -13.18 11.81 4.30
N VAL A 314 -14.23 11.97 3.47
CA VAL A 314 -14.11 11.78 2.01
C VAL A 314 -13.21 12.83 1.36
N ASN A 315 -13.23 14.08 1.83
CA ASN A 315 -12.33 15.12 1.30
C ASN A 315 -10.89 14.89 1.74
N THR A 316 -10.69 14.46 3.00
CA THR A 316 -9.37 14.10 3.53
C THR A 316 -8.76 12.93 2.78
N LEU A 317 -9.56 11.88 2.51
CA LEU A 317 -9.14 10.74 1.70
C LEU A 317 -8.79 11.15 0.26
N SER A 318 -9.63 12.02 -0.35
CA SER A 318 -9.39 12.54 -1.70
C SER A 318 -8.14 13.40 -1.78
N PHE A 319 -7.85 14.20 -0.77
CA PHE A 319 -6.61 14.97 -0.69
C PHE A 319 -5.39 14.07 -0.60
N ALA A 320 -5.45 13.02 0.24
CA ALA A 320 -4.37 12.05 0.35
C ALA A 320 -4.12 11.31 -0.99
N ALA A 321 -5.18 10.91 -1.69
CA ALA A 321 -5.06 10.31 -3.03
C ALA A 321 -4.42 11.27 -4.02
N LEU A 322 -4.86 12.52 -4.04
CA LEU A 322 -4.30 13.54 -4.92
C LEU A 322 -2.80 13.74 -4.65
N ALA A 323 -2.41 13.92 -3.38
CA ALA A 323 -1.03 14.14 -2.99
C ALA A 323 -0.12 12.96 -3.38
N ILE A 324 -0.57 11.72 -3.17
CA ILE A 324 0.21 10.53 -3.51
C ILE A 324 0.31 10.38 -5.03
N LEU A 325 -0.80 10.46 -5.76
CA LEU A 325 -0.82 10.27 -7.21
C LEU A 325 -0.10 11.39 -7.99
N THR A 326 0.00 12.59 -7.42
CA THR A 326 0.82 13.65 -8.02
C THR A 326 2.31 13.44 -7.77
N ALA A 327 2.71 12.83 -6.65
CA ALA A 327 4.10 12.50 -6.37
C ALA A 327 4.55 11.23 -7.10
N SER A 328 3.68 10.22 -7.17
CA SER A 328 3.96 8.87 -7.69
C SER A 328 2.72 8.32 -8.40
N PRO A 329 2.50 8.67 -9.67
CA PRO A 329 1.30 8.27 -10.41
C PRO A 329 1.18 6.76 -10.62
N GLU A 330 2.29 6.01 -10.65
CA GLU A 330 2.38 4.56 -10.71
C GLU A 330 1.75 3.87 -9.49
N SER A 331 1.70 4.55 -8.35
CA SER A 331 1.07 4.04 -7.12
C SER A 331 -0.40 3.65 -7.31
N LEU A 332 -1.08 4.18 -8.33
CA LEU A 332 -2.46 3.79 -8.68
C LEU A 332 -2.58 2.28 -8.96
N PHE A 333 -1.54 1.69 -9.53
CA PHE A 333 -1.51 0.27 -9.90
C PHE A 333 -0.95 -0.62 -8.79
N ASP A 334 -0.47 -0.04 -7.68
CA ASP A 334 -0.02 -0.79 -6.51
C ASP A 334 -1.22 -1.34 -5.73
N ILE A 335 -1.19 -2.65 -5.46
CA ILE A 335 -2.28 -3.34 -4.73
C ILE A 335 -2.45 -2.75 -3.33
N SER A 336 -1.35 -2.36 -2.66
CA SER A 336 -1.43 -1.77 -1.32
C SER A 336 -2.15 -0.42 -1.34
N PHE A 337 -1.96 0.38 -2.40
CA PHE A 337 -2.71 1.62 -2.60
C PHE A 337 -4.18 1.32 -2.79
N GLN A 338 -4.52 0.43 -3.72
CA GLN A 338 -5.91 0.09 -4.06
C GLN A 338 -6.67 -0.45 -2.85
N LEU A 339 -6.15 -1.49 -2.18
CA LEU A 339 -6.78 -2.09 -1.00
C LEU A 339 -6.97 -1.06 0.10
N SER A 340 -5.97 -0.22 0.32
CA SER A 340 -5.98 0.74 1.40
C SER A 340 -7.00 1.87 1.19
N PHE A 341 -7.11 2.42 -0.03
CA PHE A 341 -8.11 3.46 -0.34
C PHE A 341 -9.52 2.91 -0.41
N CYS A 342 -9.71 1.71 -1.00
CA CYS A 342 -11.00 1.03 -1.04
C CYS A 342 -11.50 0.66 0.37
N ALA A 343 -10.61 0.16 1.26
CA ALA A 343 -10.98 -0.13 2.65
C ALA A 343 -11.48 1.12 3.39
N VAL A 344 -10.71 2.22 3.37
CA VAL A 344 -11.11 3.45 4.08
C VAL A 344 -12.37 4.07 3.48
N LEU A 345 -12.50 4.09 2.15
CA LEU A 345 -13.70 4.59 1.49
C LEU A 345 -14.93 3.76 1.90
N ALA A 346 -14.81 2.43 1.90
CA ALA A 346 -15.87 1.53 2.29
C ALA A 346 -16.24 1.67 3.78
N ILE A 347 -15.26 1.82 4.67
CA ILE A 347 -15.52 2.09 6.08
C ILE A 347 -16.32 3.39 6.22
N VAL A 348 -15.89 4.48 5.60
CA VAL A 348 -16.59 5.78 5.67
C VAL A 348 -18.02 5.70 5.15
N LEU A 349 -18.27 4.87 4.12
CA LEU A 349 -19.59 4.78 3.47
C LEU A 349 -20.52 3.76 4.17
N PHE A 350 -20.02 2.63 4.63
CA PHE A 350 -20.84 1.49 5.05
C PHE A 350 -20.86 1.29 6.57
N GLU A 351 -19.74 1.57 7.28
CA GLU A 351 -19.66 1.33 8.72
C GLU A 351 -20.77 2.01 9.52
N PRO A 352 -21.13 3.31 9.31
CA PRO A 352 -22.18 3.94 10.09
C PRO A 352 -23.57 3.29 9.89
N GLY A 353 -23.79 2.68 8.72
CA GLY A 353 -25.00 1.90 8.43
C GLY A 353 -25.03 0.57 9.16
N ILE A 354 -23.89 -0.15 9.16
CA ILE A 354 -23.74 -1.45 9.81
C ILE A 354 -23.79 -1.29 11.33
N GLU A 355 -23.10 -0.28 11.89
CA GLU A 355 -23.08 -0.03 13.32
C GLU A 355 -24.49 0.16 13.90
N ARG A 356 -25.38 0.83 13.17
CA ARG A 356 -26.78 1.08 13.56
C ARG A 356 -27.68 -0.16 13.53
N LEU A 357 -27.27 -1.27 12.90
CA LEU A 357 -28.07 -2.49 12.84
C LEU A 357 -28.24 -3.16 14.21
N PHE A 358 -27.25 -2.98 15.10
CA PHE A 358 -27.29 -3.58 16.41
C PHE A 358 -26.64 -2.65 17.44
N THR A 359 -27.31 -2.40 18.56
CA THR A 359 -26.84 -1.51 19.63
C THR A 359 -26.69 -2.29 20.95
N PRO A 360 -25.52 -2.92 21.19
CA PRO A 360 -25.28 -3.67 22.42
C PRO A 360 -25.37 -2.80 23.66
N ARG A 361 -25.98 -3.33 24.73
CA ARG A 361 -26.11 -2.61 26.01
C ARG A 361 -24.80 -2.50 26.77
N SER A 362 -23.94 -3.52 26.71
CA SER A 362 -22.66 -3.53 27.44
C SER A 362 -21.56 -2.78 26.68
N ALA A 363 -20.59 -2.19 27.40
CA ALA A 363 -19.44 -1.52 26.79
C ALA A 363 -18.58 -2.48 25.96
N VAL A 364 -18.37 -3.71 26.47
CA VAL A 364 -17.63 -4.76 25.76
C VAL A 364 -18.37 -5.14 24.47
N GLY A 365 -19.70 -5.32 24.53
CA GLY A 365 -20.49 -5.61 23.36
C GLY A 365 -20.40 -4.51 22.30
N ARG A 366 -20.46 -3.24 22.69
CA ARG A 366 -20.27 -2.10 21.75
C ARG A 366 -18.90 -2.12 21.11
N TYR A 367 -17.85 -2.39 21.86
CA TYR A 367 -16.50 -2.50 21.35
C TYR A 367 -16.35 -3.64 20.33
N VAL A 368 -16.83 -4.84 20.68
CA VAL A 368 -16.81 -6.00 19.77
C VAL A 368 -17.65 -5.75 18.53
N TRP A 369 -18.84 -5.15 18.67
CA TRP A 369 -19.70 -4.82 17.53
C TRP A 369 -19.03 -3.77 16.62
N GLY A 370 -18.33 -2.78 17.18
CA GLY A 370 -17.55 -1.81 16.40
C GLY A 370 -16.45 -2.49 15.57
N ILE A 371 -15.71 -3.44 16.14
CA ILE A 371 -14.73 -4.25 15.38
C ILE A 371 -15.41 -5.01 14.23
N ILE A 372 -16.55 -5.63 14.49
CA ILE A 372 -17.31 -6.36 13.46
C ILE A 372 -17.78 -5.41 12.37
N ALA A 373 -18.37 -4.27 12.72
CA ALA A 373 -18.89 -3.29 11.76
C ALA A 373 -17.78 -2.73 10.84
N VAL A 374 -16.65 -2.34 11.42
CA VAL A 374 -15.48 -1.88 10.66
C VAL A 374 -14.92 -2.99 9.77
N SER A 375 -14.81 -4.23 10.30
CA SER A 375 -14.29 -5.37 9.53
C SER A 375 -15.18 -5.72 8.34
N LEU A 376 -16.49 -5.75 8.52
CA LEU A 376 -17.46 -5.98 7.44
C LEU A 376 -17.40 -4.87 6.40
N ALA A 377 -17.38 -3.60 6.82
CA ALA A 377 -17.29 -2.47 5.91
C ALA A 377 -15.99 -2.51 5.09
N ALA A 378 -14.84 -2.77 5.73
CA ALA A 378 -13.56 -2.89 5.05
C ALA A 378 -13.56 -4.05 4.06
N GLN A 379 -14.13 -5.21 4.44
CA GLN A 379 -14.21 -6.40 3.59
C GLN A 379 -15.05 -6.15 2.33
N LEU A 380 -16.18 -5.43 2.45
CA LEU A 380 -16.98 -5.02 1.29
C LEU A 380 -16.18 -4.20 0.27
N GLY A 381 -15.27 -3.35 0.77
CA GLY A 381 -14.40 -2.54 -0.10
C GLY A 381 -13.22 -3.29 -0.69
N THR A 382 -12.72 -4.31 -0.02
CA THR A 382 -11.45 -4.96 -0.41
C THR A 382 -11.65 -6.34 -1.04
N ALA A 383 -12.72 -7.06 -0.73
CA ALA A 383 -12.94 -8.43 -1.18
C ALA A 383 -12.82 -8.61 -2.71
N PRO A 384 -13.42 -7.78 -3.58
CA PRO A 384 -13.30 -7.96 -5.03
C PRO A 384 -11.85 -7.89 -5.52
N ILE A 385 -11.05 -6.96 -4.98
CA ILE A 385 -9.64 -6.81 -5.34
C ILE A 385 -8.80 -7.95 -4.76
N VAL A 386 -9.07 -8.38 -3.52
CA VAL A 386 -8.36 -9.49 -2.87
C VAL A 386 -8.58 -10.81 -3.63
N MET A 387 -9.83 -11.10 -4.00
CA MET A 387 -10.17 -12.29 -4.79
C MET A 387 -9.49 -12.26 -6.16
N PHE A 388 -9.47 -11.12 -6.83
CA PHE A 388 -8.81 -10.94 -8.13
C PHE A 388 -7.28 -11.09 -8.04
N SER A 389 -6.66 -10.50 -7.01
CA SER A 389 -5.20 -10.41 -6.93
C SER A 389 -4.54 -11.62 -6.25
N PHE A 390 -5.24 -12.28 -5.34
CA PHE A 390 -4.69 -13.35 -4.50
C PHE A 390 -5.46 -14.68 -4.60
N SER A 391 -6.58 -14.69 -5.32
CA SER A 391 -7.46 -15.87 -5.47
C SER A 391 -7.82 -16.55 -4.15
N ASN A 392 -7.77 -15.82 -3.05
CA ASN A 392 -7.99 -16.33 -1.70
C ASN A 392 -8.95 -15.44 -0.91
N PHE A 393 -9.90 -16.05 -0.22
CA PHE A 393 -10.85 -15.38 0.67
C PHE A 393 -10.92 -16.10 2.01
N SER A 394 -10.50 -15.42 3.09
CA SER A 394 -10.61 -15.97 4.44
C SER A 394 -12.06 -15.92 4.95
N THR A 395 -12.61 -17.06 5.35
CA THR A 395 -13.99 -17.15 5.86
C THR A 395 -14.12 -16.71 7.31
N TYR A 396 -13.07 -16.92 8.10
CA TYR A 396 -13.07 -16.61 9.54
C TYR A 396 -12.46 -15.24 9.87
N PHE A 397 -12.37 -14.33 8.89
CA PHE A 397 -11.77 -13.01 9.09
C PHE A 397 -12.39 -12.19 10.24
N LEU A 398 -13.69 -12.34 10.52
CA LEU A 398 -14.35 -11.68 11.65
C LEU A 398 -13.83 -12.19 12.99
N LEU A 399 -13.77 -13.52 13.16
CA LEU A 399 -13.23 -14.15 14.36
C LEU A 399 -11.76 -13.76 14.57
N THR A 400 -10.99 -13.81 13.50
CA THR A 400 -9.59 -13.39 13.48
C THR A 400 -9.44 -11.95 13.94
N ASN A 401 -10.21 -11.02 13.39
CA ASN A 401 -10.10 -9.60 13.71
C ASN A 401 -10.50 -9.29 15.17
N ILE A 402 -11.51 -9.98 15.72
CA ILE A 402 -11.91 -9.82 17.13
C ILE A 402 -10.76 -10.19 18.08
N ILE A 403 -9.94 -11.18 17.72
CA ILE A 403 -8.80 -11.63 18.53
C ILE A 403 -7.56 -10.77 18.26
N VAL A 404 -7.22 -10.58 16.98
CA VAL A 404 -5.95 -9.97 16.56
C VAL A 404 -5.93 -8.47 16.84
N ILE A 405 -7.00 -7.73 16.53
CA ILE A 405 -6.98 -6.27 16.63
C ILE A 405 -6.68 -5.77 18.06
N PRO A 406 -7.37 -6.26 19.12
CA PRO A 406 -7.08 -5.82 20.49
C PRO A 406 -5.68 -6.19 20.96
N ILE A 407 -5.21 -7.40 20.63
CA ILE A 407 -3.89 -7.85 21.07
C ILE A 407 -2.80 -7.06 20.33
N MET A 408 -2.96 -6.85 19.04
CA MET A 408 -1.99 -6.08 18.24
C MET A 408 -1.96 -4.61 18.62
N PHE A 409 -3.05 -4.04 19.14
CA PHE A 409 -3.03 -2.72 19.76
C PHE A 409 -2.00 -2.67 20.90
N VAL A 410 -2.02 -3.66 21.80
CA VAL A 410 -1.07 -3.75 22.91
C VAL A 410 0.35 -4.02 22.42
N VAL A 411 0.53 -4.91 21.44
CA VAL A 411 1.84 -5.24 20.84
C VAL A 411 2.48 -3.99 20.23
N VAL A 412 1.74 -3.16 19.49
CA VAL A 412 2.25 -1.92 18.90
C VAL A 412 2.63 -0.92 20.00
N CYS A 413 1.80 -0.72 21.02
CA CYS A 413 2.12 0.15 22.15
C CYS A 413 3.38 -0.33 22.90
N LEU A 414 3.48 -1.62 23.22
CA LEU A 414 4.65 -2.20 23.86
C LEU A 414 5.91 -2.08 23.00
N SER A 415 5.79 -2.19 21.69
CA SER A 415 6.93 -1.99 20.78
C SER A 415 7.45 -0.55 20.84
N MET A 416 6.56 0.44 20.95
CA MET A 416 6.96 1.84 21.17
C MET A 416 7.62 2.02 22.55
N VAL A 417 7.06 1.41 23.59
CA VAL A 417 7.65 1.45 24.94
C VAL A 417 9.04 0.81 24.91
N LEU A 418 9.22 -0.32 24.23
CA LEU A 418 10.52 -0.99 24.08
C LEU A 418 11.57 -0.05 23.47
N LEU A 419 11.23 0.66 22.41
CA LEU A 419 12.13 1.63 21.76
C LEU A 419 12.43 2.84 22.67
N MET A 420 11.45 3.28 23.46
CA MET A 420 11.60 4.42 24.36
C MET A 420 12.34 4.09 25.66
N THR A 421 12.34 2.83 26.08
CA THR A 421 12.90 2.41 27.38
C THR A 421 14.07 1.43 27.23
N CYS A 422 14.67 1.37 26.04
CA CYS A 422 15.71 0.41 25.69
C CYS A 422 16.96 0.48 26.58
N TRP A 423 17.23 1.62 27.24
CA TRP A 423 18.37 1.79 28.17
C TRP A 423 18.15 1.15 29.55
N GLN A 424 16.88 0.86 29.96
CA GLN A 424 16.54 0.33 31.27
C GLN A 424 16.38 -1.21 31.21
N PRO A 425 17.35 -2.02 31.67
CA PRO A 425 17.34 -3.48 31.44
C PRO A 425 16.12 -4.18 32.04
N ALA A 426 15.68 -3.79 33.25
CA ALA A 426 14.53 -4.40 33.91
C ALA A 426 13.22 -4.17 33.14
N VAL A 427 12.95 -2.92 32.73
CA VAL A 427 11.76 -2.58 31.94
C VAL A 427 11.79 -3.28 30.58
N ARG A 428 12.95 -3.25 29.92
CA ARG A 428 13.17 -3.93 28.65
C ARG A 428 12.86 -5.42 28.74
N GLY A 429 13.38 -6.12 29.74
CA GLY A 429 13.14 -7.56 29.94
C GLY A 429 11.66 -7.88 30.16
N CYS A 430 10.96 -7.08 30.95
CA CYS A 430 9.51 -7.21 31.15
C CYS A 430 8.73 -7.00 29.84
N VAL A 431 9.06 -5.96 29.09
CA VAL A 431 8.39 -5.65 27.80
C VAL A 431 8.64 -6.75 26.77
N VAL A 432 9.88 -7.25 26.66
CA VAL A 432 10.21 -8.37 25.75
C VAL A 432 9.43 -9.62 26.13
N TRP A 433 9.35 -9.96 27.41
CA TRP A 433 8.56 -11.10 27.89
C TRP A 433 7.08 -10.97 27.53
N LEU A 434 6.48 -9.78 27.75
CA LEU A 434 5.09 -9.51 27.40
C LEU A 434 4.86 -9.59 25.89
N LEU A 435 5.74 -8.97 25.08
CA LEU A 435 5.67 -9.03 23.61
C LEU A 435 5.71 -10.48 23.11
N THR A 436 6.66 -11.27 23.60
CA THR A 436 6.81 -12.68 23.25
C THR A 436 5.55 -13.47 23.60
N GLY A 437 5.00 -13.28 24.79
CA GLY A 437 3.78 -13.94 25.24
C GLY A 437 2.57 -13.57 24.38
N LEU A 438 2.36 -12.28 24.09
CA LEU A 438 1.22 -11.81 23.29
C LEU A 438 1.32 -12.26 21.83
N VAL A 439 2.50 -12.18 21.22
CA VAL A 439 2.69 -12.63 19.84
C VAL A 439 2.48 -14.14 19.73
N ASN A 440 3.00 -14.93 20.66
CA ASN A 440 2.79 -16.37 20.68
C ASN A 440 1.30 -16.73 20.90
N LEU A 441 0.58 -15.97 21.73
CA LEU A 441 -0.86 -16.11 21.92
C LEU A 441 -1.63 -15.87 20.62
N VAL A 442 -1.29 -14.80 19.89
CA VAL A 442 -1.90 -14.49 18.58
C VAL A 442 -1.59 -15.60 17.59
N ASN A 443 -0.32 -16.00 17.45
CA ASN A 443 0.06 -17.04 16.49
C ASN A 443 -0.63 -18.37 16.81
N GLY A 444 -0.67 -18.80 18.07
CA GLY A 444 -1.37 -20.03 18.46
C GLY A 444 -2.89 -19.97 18.23
N ALA A 445 -3.50 -18.80 18.38
CA ALA A 445 -4.91 -18.61 18.02
C ALA A 445 -5.12 -18.69 16.50
N LEU A 446 -4.27 -18.06 15.71
CA LEU A 446 -4.34 -18.08 14.25
C LEU A 446 -4.09 -19.49 13.68
N GLU A 447 -3.12 -20.23 14.22
CA GLU A 447 -2.87 -21.63 13.83
C GLU A 447 -4.11 -22.49 14.04
N ARG A 448 -4.81 -22.33 15.18
CA ARG A 448 -6.07 -23.06 15.45
C ARG A 448 -7.19 -22.66 14.48
N ILE A 449 -7.32 -21.37 14.14
CA ILE A 449 -8.31 -20.89 13.17
C ILE A 449 -7.96 -21.40 11.77
N ALA A 450 -6.69 -21.45 11.39
CA ALA A 450 -6.23 -21.96 10.10
C ALA A 450 -6.58 -23.46 9.91
N LEU A 451 -6.62 -24.23 11.00
CA LEU A 451 -6.99 -25.65 11.00
C LEU A 451 -8.51 -25.89 10.90
N LEU A 452 -9.35 -24.86 11.03
CA LEU A 452 -10.80 -25.02 10.89
C LEU A 452 -11.18 -25.37 9.43
N PRO A 453 -12.23 -26.16 9.23
CA PRO A 453 -12.67 -26.52 7.87
C PRO A 453 -13.02 -25.24 7.07
N HIS A 454 -12.62 -25.22 5.82
CA HIS A 454 -12.85 -24.08 4.91
C HIS A 454 -12.34 -22.73 5.45
N SER A 455 -11.20 -22.73 6.14
CA SER A 455 -10.57 -21.51 6.69
C SER A 455 -10.26 -20.48 5.61
N SER A 456 -9.98 -20.94 4.39
CA SER A 456 -9.90 -20.11 3.19
C SER A 456 -10.64 -20.76 2.03
N LEU A 457 -11.24 -19.92 1.19
CA LEU A 457 -11.87 -20.31 -0.06
C LEU A 457 -11.03 -19.79 -1.22
N THR A 458 -10.66 -20.68 -2.14
CA THR A 458 -10.06 -20.26 -3.41
C THR A 458 -11.16 -19.75 -4.33
N VAL A 459 -11.15 -18.46 -4.62
CA VAL A 459 -12.12 -17.83 -5.53
C VAL A 459 -11.33 -17.20 -6.66
N HIS A 460 -11.46 -17.74 -7.85
CA HIS A 460 -10.81 -17.19 -9.04
C HIS A 460 -11.70 -16.11 -9.68
N ILE A 461 -11.16 -14.93 -9.82
CA ILE A 461 -11.71 -13.85 -10.64
C ILE A 461 -10.68 -13.63 -11.74
N ASP A 462 -10.98 -14.08 -12.96
CA ASP A 462 -9.99 -14.09 -14.06
C ASP A 462 -9.87 -12.73 -14.75
N ASN A 463 -10.92 -11.91 -14.66
CA ASN A 463 -10.99 -10.68 -15.44
C ASN A 463 -11.33 -9.44 -14.59
N ALA A 464 -10.66 -8.34 -14.88
CA ALA A 464 -10.88 -7.05 -14.20
C ALA A 464 -12.34 -6.55 -14.31
N TRP A 465 -13.09 -6.88 -15.38
CA TRP A 465 -14.50 -6.47 -15.51
C TRP A 465 -15.39 -7.12 -14.45
N GLN A 466 -15.08 -8.35 -14.00
CA GLN A 466 -15.81 -9.03 -12.90
C GLN A 466 -15.65 -8.27 -11.57
N VAL A 467 -14.48 -7.67 -11.33
CA VAL A 467 -14.26 -6.79 -10.17
C VAL A 467 -15.19 -5.58 -10.21
N TRP A 468 -15.34 -4.95 -11.38
CA TRP A 468 -16.26 -3.82 -11.55
C TRP A 468 -17.72 -4.23 -11.35
N MET A 469 -18.11 -5.40 -11.86
CA MET A 469 -19.44 -5.96 -11.63
C MET A 469 -19.70 -6.24 -10.15
N ALA A 470 -18.72 -6.80 -9.42
CA ALA A 470 -18.84 -7.02 -7.98
C ALA A 470 -19.05 -5.70 -7.23
N TYR A 471 -18.31 -4.64 -7.56
CA TYR A 471 -18.55 -3.33 -6.98
C TYR A 471 -19.93 -2.75 -7.35
N ALA A 472 -20.38 -2.91 -8.59
CA ALA A 472 -21.72 -2.50 -9.01
C ALA A 472 -22.80 -3.19 -8.16
N VAL A 473 -22.67 -4.50 -7.94
CA VAL A 473 -23.58 -5.27 -7.07
C VAL A 473 -23.57 -4.74 -5.64
N ILE A 474 -22.39 -4.52 -5.04
CA ILE A 474 -22.25 -3.98 -3.68
C ILE A 474 -22.95 -2.62 -3.57
N ILE A 475 -22.75 -1.73 -4.53
CA ILE A 475 -23.38 -0.39 -4.56
C ILE A 475 -24.92 -0.52 -4.71
N LEU A 476 -25.40 -1.33 -5.64
CA LEU A 476 -26.83 -1.50 -5.89
C LEU A 476 -27.56 -2.11 -4.70
N VAL A 477 -26.96 -3.13 -4.05
CA VAL A 477 -27.49 -3.73 -2.82
C VAL A 477 -27.50 -2.70 -1.69
N SER A 478 -26.46 -1.90 -1.54
CA SER A 478 -26.39 -0.85 -0.52
C SER A 478 -27.46 0.23 -0.74
N LEU A 479 -27.67 0.63 -1.98
CA LEU A 479 -28.74 1.58 -2.35
C LEU A 479 -30.12 0.97 -2.11
N TRP A 480 -30.32 -0.32 -2.41
CA TRP A 480 -31.55 -1.02 -2.12
C TRP A 480 -31.84 -1.07 -0.62
N LEU A 481 -30.85 -1.40 0.20
CA LEU A 481 -31.01 -1.40 1.65
C LEU A 481 -31.40 -0.04 2.21
N LYS A 482 -30.90 1.05 1.61
CA LYS A 482 -31.20 2.43 2.01
C LYS A 482 -32.56 2.90 1.52
N GLU A 483 -32.87 2.70 0.24
CA GLU A 483 -34.07 3.24 -0.43
C GLU A 483 -35.24 2.27 -0.45
N ARG A 484 -35.01 0.96 -0.22
CA ARG A 484 -35.99 -0.13 -0.29
C ARG A 484 -36.72 -0.24 -1.63
N ARG A 485 -36.11 0.26 -2.71
CA ARG A 485 -36.70 0.22 -4.07
C ARG A 485 -36.36 -1.08 -4.77
N THR A 486 -37.37 -1.90 -5.08
CA THR A 486 -37.21 -3.24 -5.68
C THR A 486 -36.42 -3.26 -6.99
N HIS A 487 -36.51 -2.18 -7.83
CA HIS A 487 -35.75 -2.13 -9.07
C HIS A 487 -34.22 -2.16 -8.85
N ARG A 488 -33.70 -1.67 -7.70
CA ARG A 488 -32.27 -1.74 -7.36
C ARG A 488 -31.81 -3.17 -7.12
N LEU A 489 -32.66 -3.96 -6.45
CA LEU A 489 -32.38 -5.38 -6.23
C LEU A 489 -32.42 -6.15 -7.56
N VAL A 490 -33.39 -5.87 -8.42
CA VAL A 490 -33.47 -6.48 -9.76
C VAL A 490 -32.22 -6.15 -10.59
N GLN A 491 -31.76 -4.89 -10.56
CA GLN A 491 -30.51 -4.50 -11.22
C GLN A 491 -29.30 -5.26 -10.67
N ALA A 492 -29.19 -5.43 -9.34
CA ALA A 492 -28.10 -6.21 -8.72
C ALA A 492 -28.14 -7.68 -9.16
N LEU A 493 -29.33 -8.31 -9.15
CA LEU A 493 -29.51 -9.69 -9.62
C LEU A 493 -29.18 -9.83 -11.11
N PHE A 494 -29.56 -8.86 -11.94
CA PHE A 494 -29.19 -8.82 -13.35
C PHE A 494 -27.67 -8.73 -13.56
N CYS A 495 -26.96 -7.91 -12.78
CA CYS A 495 -25.49 -7.83 -12.81
C CYS A 495 -24.85 -9.18 -12.43
N ILE A 496 -25.37 -9.86 -11.40
CA ILE A 496 -24.89 -11.19 -11.01
C ILE A 496 -25.12 -12.20 -12.14
N ALA A 497 -26.31 -12.24 -12.70
CA ALA A 497 -26.66 -13.15 -13.80
C ALA A 497 -25.80 -12.91 -15.03
N LEU A 498 -25.56 -11.64 -15.40
CA LEU A 498 -24.70 -11.27 -16.51
C LEU A 498 -23.24 -11.68 -16.27
N SER A 499 -22.74 -11.50 -15.04
CA SER A 499 -21.40 -11.93 -14.65
C SER A 499 -21.22 -13.44 -14.76
N LEU A 500 -22.19 -14.22 -14.26
CA LEU A 500 -22.16 -15.68 -14.36
C LEU A 500 -22.25 -16.16 -15.83
N LEU A 501 -23.14 -15.56 -16.62
CA LEU A 501 -23.27 -15.90 -18.04
C LEU A 501 -21.98 -15.62 -18.81
N ALA A 502 -21.37 -14.47 -18.59
CA ALA A 502 -20.13 -14.11 -19.28
C ALA A 502 -18.97 -15.02 -18.86
N SER A 503 -18.87 -15.41 -17.58
CA SER A 503 -17.86 -16.38 -17.13
C SER A 503 -18.07 -17.77 -17.75
N THR A 504 -19.30 -18.24 -17.86
CA THR A 504 -19.59 -19.55 -18.50
C THR A 504 -19.26 -19.54 -19.99
N LEU A 505 -19.56 -18.43 -20.70
CA LEU A 505 -19.25 -18.30 -22.13
C LEU A 505 -17.72 -18.24 -22.37
N GLN A 506 -16.97 -17.55 -21.49
CA GLN A 506 -15.50 -17.53 -21.58
C GLN A 506 -14.89 -18.91 -21.37
N ASN A 507 -15.35 -19.65 -20.35
CA ASN A 507 -14.87 -21.01 -20.10
C ASN A 507 -15.22 -21.96 -21.26
N PHE A 508 -16.35 -21.75 -21.93
CA PHE A 508 -16.71 -22.52 -23.13
C PHE A 508 -15.80 -22.19 -24.31
N ALA A 509 -15.46 -20.91 -24.53
CA ALA A 509 -14.59 -20.47 -25.61
C ALA A 509 -13.11 -20.91 -25.43
N VAL A 510 -12.68 -21.24 -24.22
CA VAL A 510 -11.33 -21.78 -23.93
C VAL A 510 -11.28 -23.30 -24.16
N LEU A 511 -12.45 -23.99 -24.13
CA LEU A 511 -12.56 -25.44 -24.34
C LEU A 511 -12.78 -25.83 -25.82
N THR A 512 -13.12 -24.87 -26.67
CA THR A 512 -13.22 -25.00 -28.17
C THR A 512 -12.03 -24.40 -28.86
#